data_1c9d484fe96abd22474457eb493a4598
#
_entry.id   1c9d484fe96abd22474457eb493a4598
#
_cell.length_a   1.000
_cell.length_b   1.000
_cell.length_c   1.000
_cell.angle_alpha   90.00
_cell.angle_beta   90.00
_cell.angle_gamma   90.00
#
_symmetry.space_group_name_H-M   'P 1'
#
loop_
_entity.id
_entity.type
_entity.pdbx_description
1 polymer ?
#
loop_
_entity_poly.entity_id
_entity_poly.type
_entity_poly.pdbx_seq_one_letter_code
_entity_poly.pdbx_strand_id
1 'polypeptide(L)'
;MLAPGRAWLVTRYNAAMTPNPLVDVRALARELERADWIVVDCRFTLTVPTAGRAAYDRGHIPGARYAHLDDDLSRRPRADEGRHPLPDRERFAATLGDWGIQAGDRVVAYDEGSGAIAARLWWLLGWLGHERRAVLDGGFAAWQEAGLPVEQTQPAFGARRYEPRRARSGGVVATGEVARRQAAGDLLVDVRAAPRYRGEQESIDAKAGHVPGARNRPFSANVTPAGRFRPPGELRAELTELLGGRSPDRLIAMCGSGVTACHLLLAMDVARLPGGQLYAGSWSEWIRDPARPTATGAEP
;
A
#
# COMPACT_ATOMS: atom_id res chain seq x y z
N MET A 1 26.03 -43.82 7.74
CA MET A 1 24.57 -43.57 7.82
C MET A 1 24.36 -42.07 7.79
N LEU A 2 23.95 -41.52 6.62
CA LEU A 2 23.67 -40.09 6.43
C LEU A 2 22.18 -39.88 6.67
N ALA A 3 21.84 -38.94 7.55
CA ALA A 3 20.46 -38.58 7.87
C ALA A 3 19.78 -37.90 6.67
N PRO A 4 18.48 -38.15 6.40
CA PRO A 4 17.77 -37.52 5.28
C PRO A 4 17.48 -36.04 5.57
N GLY A 5 17.84 -35.22 4.58
CA GLY A 5 17.58 -33.78 4.59
C GLY A 5 16.09 -33.45 4.70
N ARG A 6 15.75 -32.53 5.59
CA ARG A 6 14.41 -31.93 5.70
C ARG A 6 14.09 -31.18 4.42
N ALA A 7 13.21 -31.71 3.61
CA ALA A 7 12.60 -31.01 2.50
C ALA A 7 11.70 -29.89 3.07
N TRP A 8 12.08 -28.64 2.84
CA TRP A 8 11.22 -27.48 3.12
C TRP A 8 10.05 -27.53 2.14
N LEU A 9 8.86 -27.77 2.65
CA LEU A 9 7.61 -27.58 1.93
C LEU A 9 7.46 -26.09 1.58
N VAL A 10 7.96 -25.72 0.40
CA VAL A 10 7.58 -24.46 -0.24
C VAL A 10 6.11 -24.60 -0.60
N THR A 11 5.23 -24.03 0.19
CA THR A 11 3.81 -23.92 -0.14
C THR A 11 3.72 -23.19 -1.47
N ARG A 12 3.47 -23.90 -2.56
CA ARG A 12 3.29 -23.32 -3.90
C ARG A 12 2.14 -22.32 -3.82
N TYR A 13 2.45 -21.05 -3.94
CA TYR A 13 1.46 -19.98 -4.07
C TYR A 13 0.65 -20.26 -5.33
N ASN A 14 -0.63 -20.58 -5.18
CA ASN A 14 -1.52 -20.87 -6.30
C ASN A 14 -1.99 -19.54 -6.91
N ALA A 15 -1.22 -19.00 -7.85
CA ALA A 15 -1.47 -17.74 -8.53
C ALA A 15 -2.85 -17.68 -9.26
N ALA A 16 -3.47 -18.85 -9.51
CA ALA A 16 -4.77 -18.95 -10.19
C ALA A 16 -5.97 -18.54 -9.31
N MET A 17 -5.79 -18.39 -7.98
CA MET A 17 -6.87 -18.15 -7.02
C MET A 17 -6.84 -16.76 -6.34
N THR A 18 -5.85 -15.92 -6.64
CA THR A 18 -5.84 -14.56 -6.06
C THR A 18 -6.77 -13.65 -6.86
N PRO A 19 -7.79 -13.05 -6.23
CA PRO A 19 -8.65 -12.08 -6.90
C PRO A 19 -7.82 -10.96 -7.52
N ASN A 20 -8.26 -10.43 -8.67
CA ASN A 20 -7.59 -9.28 -9.29
C ASN A 20 -7.49 -8.13 -8.25
N PRO A 21 -6.29 -7.62 -7.95
CA PRO A 21 -6.11 -6.55 -6.98
C PRO A 21 -6.57 -5.17 -7.49
N LEU A 22 -6.95 -5.06 -8.76
CA LEU A 22 -7.55 -3.85 -9.36
C LEU A 22 -8.99 -4.12 -9.80
N VAL A 23 -9.81 -3.08 -9.74
CA VAL A 23 -11.20 -3.07 -10.26
C VAL A 23 -11.35 -1.89 -11.21
N ASP A 24 -11.93 -2.13 -12.38
CA ASP A 24 -12.30 -1.11 -13.35
C ASP A 24 -13.56 -0.34 -12.89
N VAL A 25 -13.66 0.96 -13.23
CA VAL A 25 -14.76 1.83 -12.79
C VAL A 25 -16.13 1.33 -13.24
N ARG A 26 -16.25 0.79 -14.45
CA ARG A 26 -17.54 0.25 -14.95
C ARG A 26 -17.87 -1.09 -14.29
N ALA A 27 -16.86 -1.89 -13.95
CA ALA A 27 -17.04 -3.10 -13.18
C ALA A 27 -17.54 -2.78 -11.78
N LEU A 28 -16.94 -1.80 -11.09
CA LEU A 28 -17.40 -1.35 -9.77
C LEU A 28 -18.84 -0.82 -9.84
N ALA A 29 -19.17 0.02 -10.85
CA ALA A 29 -20.50 0.60 -10.97
C ALA A 29 -21.63 -0.46 -11.08
N ARG A 30 -21.36 -1.60 -11.70
CA ARG A 30 -22.34 -2.72 -11.79
C ARG A 30 -22.55 -3.45 -10.45
N GLU A 31 -21.62 -3.33 -9.55
CA GLU A 31 -21.62 -4.07 -8.29
C GLU A 31 -22.00 -3.22 -7.07
N LEU A 32 -22.20 -1.91 -7.23
CA LEU A 32 -22.44 -0.97 -6.10
C LEU A 32 -23.66 -1.31 -5.26
N GLU A 33 -24.71 -1.88 -5.86
CA GLU A 33 -25.94 -2.24 -5.16
C GLU A 33 -25.79 -3.56 -4.35
N ARG A 34 -24.70 -4.27 -4.52
CA ARG A 34 -24.46 -5.52 -3.81
C ARG A 34 -23.99 -5.25 -2.38
N ALA A 35 -24.69 -5.83 -1.43
CA ALA A 35 -24.38 -5.66 -0.01
C ALA A 35 -23.00 -6.20 0.41
N ASP A 36 -22.38 -7.09 -0.38
CA ASP A 36 -21.04 -7.64 -0.13
C ASP A 36 -19.92 -6.89 -0.87
N TRP A 37 -20.22 -5.73 -1.52
CA TRP A 37 -19.23 -4.84 -2.09
C TRP A 37 -19.17 -3.54 -1.31
N ILE A 38 -18.03 -3.26 -0.72
CA ILE A 38 -17.80 -2.14 0.17
C ILE A 38 -16.78 -1.21 -0.47
N VAL A 39 -17.16 0.04 -0.70
CA VAL A 39 -16.27 1.06 -1.26
C VAL A 39 -15.73 1.95 -0.16
N VAL A 40 -14.43 2.28 -0.22
CA VAL A 40 -13.77 3.13 0.79
C VAL A 40 -12.96 4.23 0.12
N ASP A 41 -13.29 5.47 0.42
CA ASP A 41 -12.59 6.66 -0.01
C ASP A 41 -11.38 6.91 0.87
N CYS A 42 -10.19 6.89 0.29
CA CYS A 42 -8.92 7.12 0.96
C CYS A 42 -8.26 8.45 0.52
N ARG A 43 -9.01 9.40 -0.06
CA ARG A 43 -8.46 10.68 -0.48
C ARG A 43 -7.84 11.42 0.69
N PHE A 44 -6.61 11.87 0.50
CA PHE A 44 -5.82 12.52 1.54
C PHE A 44 -4.76 13.43 0.91
N THR A 45 -4.46 14.54 1.55
CA THR A 45 -3.38 15.45 1.17
C THR A 45 -2.45 15.67 2.35
N LEU A 46 -1.19 15.26 2.22
CA LEU A 46 -0.22 15.26 3.33
C LEU A 46 -0.02 16.65 3.94
N THR A 47 -0.03 17.70 3.12
CA THR A 47 0.16 19.10 3.57
C THR A 47 -1.10 19.74 4.11
N VAL A 48 -2.28 19.17 3.84
CA VAL A 48 -3.59 19.64 4.31
C VAL A 48 -4.44 18.44 4.69
N PRO A 49 -4.23 17.83 5.87
CA PRO A 49 -4.88 16.57 6.25
C PRO A 49 -6.41 16.57 6.18
N THR A 50 -7.05 17.74 6.42
CA THR A 50 -8.51 17.88 6.34
C THR A 50 -9.06 17.92 4.90
N ALA A 51 -8.21 18.11 3.88
CA ALA A 51 -8.65 18.26 2.50
C ALA A 51 -9.33 16.99 1.95
N GLY A 52 -8.88 15.80 2.36
CA GLY A 52 -9.47 14.53 1.95
C GLY A 52 -10.91 14.39 2.43
N ARG A 53 -11.17 14.68 3.71
CA ARG A 53 -12.52 14.68 4.26
C ARG A 53 -13.41 15.72 3.57
N ALA A 54 -12.92 16.93 3.39
CA ALA A 54 -13.65 17.96 2.67
C ALA A 54 -13.94 17.57 1.21
N ALA A 55 -13.05 16.85 0.54
CA ALA A 55 -13.30 16.32 -0.80
C ALA A 55 -14.39 15.24 -0.79
N TYR A 56 -14.37 14.33 0.18
CA TYR A 56 -15.42 13.33 0.38
C TYR A 56 -16.79 13.97 0.58
N ASP A 57 -16.89 14.98 1.46
CA ASP A 57 -18.15 15.68 1.77
C ASP A 57 -18.70 16.46 0.56
N ARG A 58 -17.84 16.94 -0.35
CA ARG A 58 -18.26 17.55 -1.62
C ARG A 58 -18.76 16.56 -2.66
N GLY A 59 -18.33 15.31 -2.57
CA GLY A 59 -18.79 14.25 -3.45
C GLY A 59 -17.88 13.02 -3.39
N HIS A 60 -18.51 11.86 -3.35
CA HIS A 60 -17.86 10.56 -3.30
C HIS A 60 -18.65 9.50 -4.08
N ILE A 61 -18.07 8.33 -4.31
CA ILE A 61 -18.75 7.20 -4.95
C ILE A 61 -19.90 6.76 -4.03
N PRO A 62 -21.13 6.54 -4.57
CA PRO A 62 -22.29 6.21 -3.76
C PRO A 62 -22.03 5.04 -2.78
N GLY A 63 -22.41 5.24 -1.52
CA GLY A 63 -22.23 4.26 -0.45
C GLY A 63 -20.79 4.13 0.07
N ALA A 64 -19.85 4.95 -0.37
CA ALA A 64 -18.46 4.86 0.10
C ALA A 64 -18.31 5.30 1.56
N ARG A 65 -17.45 4.60 2.31
CA ARG A 65 -16.93 5.00 3.62
C ARG A 65 -15.75 5.95 3.39
N TYR A 66 -15.47 6.81 4.37
CA TYR A 66 -14.24 7.61 4.36
C TYR A 66 -13.20 7.03 5.31
N ALA A 67 -11.97 6.89 4.84
CA ALA A 67 -10.82 6.45 5.61
C ALA A 67 -9.78 7.57 5.69
N HIS A 68 -9.53 8.10 6.88
CA HIS A 68 -8.49 9.09 7.11
C HIS A 68 -7.13 8.40 7.27
N LEU A 69 -6.09 8.89 6.56
CA LEU A 69 -4.77 8.26 6.60
C LEU A 69 -4.16 8.23 8.01
N ASP A 70 -4.24 9.34 8.73
CA ASP A 70 -3.60 9.48 10.04
C ASP A 70 -4.38 8.77 11.16
N ASP A 71 -5.73 8.82 11.09
CA ASP A 71 -6.58 8.36 12.19
C ASP A 71 -7.02 6.89 12.03
N ASP A 72 -7.29 6.46 10.78
CA ASP A 72 -7.83 5.13 10.48
C ASP A 72 -6.77 4.16 9.93
N LEU A 73 -5.88 4.66 9.03
CA LEU A 73 -4.89 3.82 8.34
C LEU A 73 -3.50 3.88 8.97
N SER A 74 -3.37 4.65 10.05
CA SER A 74 -2.15 4.80 10.84
C SER A 74 -2.53 4.93 12.32
N ARG A 75 -1.55 5.05 13.16
CA ARG A 75 -1.72 5.54 14.54
C ARG A 75 -0.82 6.74 14.78
N ARG A 76 -1.07 7.47 15.83
CA ARG A 76 -0.19 8.58 16.24
C ARG A 76 1.22 8.06 16.48
N PRO A 77 2.25 8.69 15.86
CA PRO A 77 3.63 8.24 16.01
C PRO A 77 4.15 8.55 17.41
N ARG A 78 5.03 7.68 17.91
CA ARG A 78 5.93 7.97 19.04
C ARG A 78 7.12 8.79 18.55
N ALA A 79 7.94 9.30 19.49
CA ALA A 79 9.06 10.18 19.16
C ALA A 79 10.13 9.52 18.26
N ASP A 80 10.29 8.22 18.36
CA ASP A 80 11.27 7.39 17.63
C ASP A 80 10.72 6.73 16.37
N GLU A 81 9.44 6.95 16.04
CA GLU A 81 8.75 6.32 14.91
C GLU A 81 8.65 7.24 13.68
N GLY A 82 8.34 6.62 12.55
CA GLY A 82 7.99 7.31 11.31
C GLY A 82 6.63 8.02 11.38
N ARG A 83 6.30 8.84 10.36
CA ARG A 83 5.07 9.67 10.36
C ARG A 83 3.78 8.87 10.39
N HIS A 84 3.72 7.71 9.72
CA HIS A 84 2.50 6.90 9.58
C HIS A 84 2.75 5.45 10.04
N PRO A 85 2.99 5.21 11.35
CA PRO A 85 3.15 3.85 11.86
C PRO A 85 1.91 3.01 11.54
N LEU A 86 2.07 1.69 11.47
CA LEU A 86 0.94 0.81 11.30
C LEU A 86 -0.04 0.96 12.47
N PRO A 87 -1.36 0.96 12.23
CA PRO A 87 -2.33 0.91 13.32
C PRO A 87 -2.19 -0.39 14.12
N ASP A 88 -2.66 -0.40 15.36
CA ASP A 88 -2.77 -1.65 16.11
C ASP A 88 -3.78 -2.57 15.40
N ARG A 89 -3.49 -3.87 15.33
CA ARG A 89 -4.30 -4.84 14.58
C ARG A 89 -5.76 -4.89 15.07
N GLU A 90 -5.92 -4.91 16.38
CA GLU A 90 -7.23 -4.95 17.04
C GLU A 90 -8.02 -3.66 16.79
N ARG A 91 -7.37 -2.51 16.90
CA ARG A 91 -7.96 -1.21 16.60
C ARG A 91 -8.39 -1.11 15.13
N PHE A 92 -7.52 -1.53 14.21
CA PHE A 92 -7.87 -1.50 12.78
C PHE A 92 -9.01 -2.48 12.45
N ALA A 93 -9.05 -3.65 13.10
CA ALA A 93 -10.17 -4.58 12.97
C ALA A 93 -11.49 -3.98 13.49
N ALA A 94 -11.44 -3.23 14.61
CA ALA A 94 -12.60 -2.51 15.12
C ALA A 94 -13.07 -1.44 14.12
N THR A 95 -12.15 -0.63 13.57
CA THR A 95 -12.46 0.37 12.51
C THR A 95 -13.17 -0.28 11.31
N LEU A 96 -12.70 -1.43 10.82
CA LEU A 96 -13.37 -2.17 9.75
C LEU A 96 -14.79 -2.61 10.16
N GLY A 97 -14.96 -3.04 11.40
CA GLY A 97 -16.27 -3.40 11.96
C GLY A 97 -17.22 -2.21 12.03
N ASP A 98 -16.73 -1.04 12.46
CA ASP A 98 -17.50 0.21 12.51
C ASP A 98 -17.95 0.66 11.12
N TRP A 99 -17.15 0.37 10.10
CA TRP A 99 -17.51 0.59 8.68
C TRP A 99 -18.49 -0.48 8.15
N GLY A 100 -18.92 -1.43 8.97
CA GLY A 100 -19.82 -2.51 8.59
C GLY A 100 -19.16 -3.58 7.71
N ILE A 101 -17.83 -3.66 7.68
CA ILE A 101 -17.09 -4.64 6.87
C ILE A 101 -16.99 -5.97 7.60
N GLN A 102 -17.19 -7.06 6.86
CA GLN A 102 -16.95 -8.44 7.30
C GLN A 102 -15.85 -9.10 6.46
N ALA A 103 -15.25 -10.15 6.99
CA ALA A 103 -14.13 -10.86 6.35
C ALA A 103 -14.47 -11.48 4.96
N GLY A 104 -15.76 -11.63 4.63
CA GLY A 104 -16.23 -12.14 3.34
C GLY A 104 -16.53 -11.07 2.29
N ASP A 105 -16.58 -9.80 2.68
CA ASP A 105 -16.94 -8.71 1.78
C ASP A 105 -15.83 -8.42 0.76
N ARG A 106 -16.18 -7.87 -0.40
CA ARG A 106 -15.25 -7.31 -1.37
C ARG A 106 -15.01 -5.85 -1.02
N VAL A 107 -13.82 -5.50 -0.54
CA VAL A 107 -13.47 -4.12 -0.23
C VAL A 107 -12.71 -3.50 -1.41
N VAL A 108 -13.20 -2.37 -1.92
CA VAL A 108 -12.58 -1.60 -2.99
C VAL A 108 -12.16 -0.24 -2.43
N ALA A 109 -10.86 -0.02 -2.32
CA ALA A 109 -10.28 1.26 -1.91
C ALA A 109 -10.09 2.16 -3.13
N TYR A 110 -10.31 3.47 -2.97
CA TYR A 110 -9.93 4.44 -3.98
C TYR A 110 -9.33 5.71 -3.34
N ASP A 111 -8.54 6.43 -4.12
CA ASP A 111 -8.14 7.82 -3.82
C ASP A 111 -8.46 8.73 -5.01
N GLU A 112 -7.80 9.87 -5.12
CA GLU A 112 -8.08 10.81 -6.21
C GLU A 112 -7.80 10.21 -7.59
N GLY A 113 -6.72 9.37 -7.73
CA GLY A 113 -6.37 8.86 -9.05
C GLY A 113 -5.42 7.67 -9.04
N SER A 114 -4.20 7.86 -8.60
CA SER A 114 -3.12 6.88 -8.82
C SER A 114 -3.15 5.64 -7.91
N GLY A 115 -3.97 5.61 -6.88
CA GLY A 115 -3.96 4.55 -5.87
C GLY A 115 -2.87 4.71 -4.80
N ALA A 116 -2.19 5.86 -4.74
CA ALA A 116 -1.05 6.10 -3.85
C ALA A 116 -1.39 5.95 -2.36
N ILE A 117 -2.59 6.35 -1.95
CA ILE A 117 -3.10 6.21 -0.58
C ILE A 117 -4.00 4.97 -0.46
N ALA A 118 -4.85 4.70 -1.47
CA ALA A 118 -5.72 3.53 -1.50
C ALA A 118 -4.96 2.21 -1.34
N ALA A 119 -3.73 2.12 -1.88
CA ALA A 119 -2.85 0.97 -1.69
C ALA A 119 -2.48 0.71 -0.23
N ARG A 120 -2.49 1.74 0.64
CA ARG A 120 -2.26 1.56 2.08
C ARG A 120 -3.39 0.76 2.72
N LEU A 121 -4.65 1.11 2.44
CA LEU A 121 -5.81 0.35 2.91
C LEU A 121 -5.80 -1.07 2.33
N TRP A 122 -5.55 -1.22 1.02
CA TRP A 122 -5.43 -2.52 0.38
C TRP A 122 -4.40 -3.41 1.08
N TRP A 123 -3.23 -2.86 1.43
CA TRP A 123 -2.18 -3.60 2.12
C TRP A 123 -2.59 -3.98 3.55
N LEU A 124 -3.17 -3.03 4.31
CA LEU A 124 -3.65 -3.26 5.68
C LEU A 124 -4.72 -4.35 5.75
N LEU A 125 -5.64 -4.38 4.80
CA LEU A 125 -6.62 -5.47 4.65
C LEU A 125 -5.92 -6.83 4.50
N GLY A 126 -4.93 -6.92 3.62
CA GLY A 126 -4.12 -8.14 3.44
C GLY A 126 -3.34 -8.53 4.69
N TRP A 127 -2.85 -7.55 5.42
CA TRP A 127 -2.16 -7.76 6.70
C TRP A 127 -3.06 -8.34 7.78
N LEU A 128 -4.38 -8.05 7.73
CA LEU A 128 -5.41 -8.71 8.55
C LEU A 128 -5.95 -10.02 7.94
N GLY A 129 -5.44 -10.45 6.77
CA GLY A 129 -5.89 -11.67 6.09
C GLY A 129 -7.20 -11.51 5.33
N HIS A 130 -7.61 -10.29 5.00
CA HIS A 130 -8.76 -10.00 4.14
C HIS A 130 -8.38 -10.23 2.67
N GLU A 131 -8.92 -11.27 2.04
CA GLU A 131 -8.52 -11.71 0.70
C GLU A 131 -9.23 -10.95 -0.42
N ARG A 132 -10.53 -10.63 -0.24
CA ARG A 132 -11.36 -9.96 -1.25
C ARG A 132 -11.17 -8.44 -1.21
N ARG A 133 -9.97 -7.98 -1.52
CA ARG A 133 -9.59 -6.56 -1.55
C ARG A 133 -9.13 -6.13 -2.92
N ALA A 134 -9.40 -4.88 -3.29
CA ALA A 134 -8.93 -4.28 -4.52
C ALA A 134 -8.76 -2.77 -4.41
N VAL A 135 -8.09 -2.17 -5.39
CA VAL A 135 -8.02 -0.73 -5.60
C VAL A 135 -8.76 -0.40 -6.90
N LEU A 136 -9.52 0.69 -6.90
CA LEU A 136 -10.18 1.22 -8.10
C LEU A 136 -9.12 1.83 -9.03
N ASP A 137 -8.97 1.26 -10.21
CA ASP A 137 -7.97 1.71 -11.18
C ASP A 137 -8.33 3.08 -11.77
N GLY A 138 -7.46 4.06 -11.56
CA GLY A 138 -7.69 5.46 -11.91
C GLY A 138 -8.50 6.27 -10.89
N GLY A 139 -8.94 5.65 -9.77
CA GLY A 139 -9.54 6.31 -8.63
C GLY A 139 -10.80 7.13 -8.93
N PHE A 140 -11.03 8.18 -8.11
CA PHE A 140 -12.20 9.05 -8.23
C PHE A 140 -12.20 9.85 -9.53
N ALA A 141 -11.03 10.28 -10.00
CA ALA A 141 -10.91 10.99 -11.28
C ALA A 141 -11.46 10.16 -12.45
N ALA A 142 -11.09 8.86 -12.53
CA ALA A 142 -11.61 7.97 -13.57
C ALA A 142 -13.11 7.66 -13.41
N TRP A 143 -13.63 7.65 -12.17
CA TRP A 143 -15.07 7.52 -11.92
C TRP A 143 -15.86 8.71 -12.45
N GLN A 144 -15.37 9.94 -12.20
CA GLN A 144 -15.97 11.18 -12.72
C GLN A 144 -15.86 11.29 -14.24
N GLU A 145 -14.70 10.93 -14.81
CA GLU A 145 -14.47 10.91 -16.26
C GLU A 145 -15.47 9.98 -16.98
N ALA A 146 -15.84 8.87 -16.34
CA ALA A 146 -16.83 7.94 -16.85
C ALA A 146 -18.28 8.44 -16.73
N GLY A 147 -18.53 9.63 -16.15
CA GLY A 147 -19.85 10.20 -15.93
C GLY A 147 -20.71 9.44 -14.93
N LEU A 148 -20.10 8.71 -14.00
CA LEU A 148 -20.79 7.86 -13.04
C LEU A 148 -21.33 8.67 -11.84
N PRO A 149 -22.37 8.19 -11.15
CA PRO A 149 -23.04 8.92 -10.07
C PRO A 149 -22.10 9.27 -8.92
N VAL A 150 -22.31 10.45 -8.33
CA VAL A 150 -21.60 10.95 -7.15
C VAL A 150 -22.65 11.37 -6.12
N GLU A 151 -22.43 11.05 -4.85
CA GLU A 151 -23.28 11.48 -3.75
C GLU A 151 -22.53 12.33 -2.73
N GLN A 152 -23.30 13.12 -1.93
CA GLN A 152 -22.77 13.97 -0.84
C GLN A 152 -23.29 13.51 0.53
N THR A 153 -24.26 12.62 0.53
CA THR A 153 -24.88 12.10 1.74
C THR A 153 -23.93 11.13 2.43
N GLN A 154 -23.70 11.32 3.72
CA GLN A 154 -22.94 10.34 4.50
C GLN A 154 -23.80 9.11 4.73
N PRO A 155 -23.40 7.93 4.18
CA PRO A 155 -24.19 6.73 4.39
C PRO A 155 -24.06 6.26 5.84
N ALA A 156 -25.19 5.79 6.39
CA ALA A 156 -25.21 5.14 7.70
C ALA A 156 -24.86 3.65 7.52
N PHE A 157 -23.89 3.17 8.29
CA PHE A 157 -23.50 1.75 8.28
C PHE A 157 -23.87 1.11 9.61
N GLY A 158 -24.46 -0.08 9.58
CA GLY A 158 -24.60 -0.90 10.77
C GLY A 158 -23.22 -1.46 11.17
N ALA A 159 -22.75 -1.13 12.38
CA ALA A 159 -21.51 -1.72 12.88
C ALA A 159 -21.61 -3.25 12.95
N ARG A 160 -20.50 -3.91 12.60
CA ARG A 160 -20.37 -5.37 12.60
C ARG A 160 -19.07 -5.76 13.30
N ARG A 161 -18.99 -7.02 13.73
CA ARG A 161 -17.72 -7.54 14.25
C ARG A 161 -16.85 -8.02 13.09
N TYR A 162 -15.68 -7.40 12.92
CA TYR A 162 -14.66 -7.89 11.99
C TYR A 162 -13.72 -8.86 12.69
N GLU A 163 -13.54 -10.04 12.14
CA GLU A 163 -12.62 -11.06 12.68
C GLU A 163 -11.40 -11.19 11.77
N PRO A 164 -10.22 -10.72 12.22
CA PRO A 164 -8.98 -10.86 11.47
C PRO A 164 -8.63 -12.33 11.22
N ARG A 165 -8.10 -12.62 10.04
CA ARG A 165 -7.55 -13.92 9.68
C ARG A 165 -6.02 -13.87 9.66
N ARG A 166 -5.38 -15.03 9.58
CA ARG A 166 -3.93 -15.09 9.37
C ARG A 166 -3.58 -14.52 8.00
N ALA A 167 -2.67 -13.53 7.96
CA ALA A 167 -2.15 -13.01 6.71
C ALA A 167 -1.44 -14.11 5.90
N ARG A 168 -1.69 -14.15 4.59
CA ARG A 168 -1.02 -15.09 3.67
C ARG A 168 0.25 -14.50 3.04
N SER A 169 0.37 -13.18 2.99
CA SER A 169 1.51 -12.45 2.40
C SER A 169 1.66 -11.11 3.10
N GLY A 170 2.76 -10.40 2.86
CA GLY A 170 2.94 -9.04 3.33
C GLY A 170 3.60 -8.97 4.70
N GLY A 171 4.84 -9.46 4.79
CA GLY A 171 5.67 -9.26 5.99
C GLY A 171 5.99 -7.79 6.23
N VAL A 172 6.18 -7.43 7.49
CA VAL A 172 6.70 -6.13 7.92
C VAL A 172 8.17 -6.31 8.28
N VAL A 173 9.01 -5.39 7.82
CA VAL A 173 10.43 -5.31 8.20
C VAL A 173 10.58 -4.15 9.17
N ALA A 174 11.10 -4.42 10.35
CA ALA A 174 11.40 -3.39 11.32
C ALA A 174 12.67 -2.61 10.95
N THR A 175 12.75 -1.35 11.36
CA THR A 175 13.89 -0.47 11.06
C THR A 175 15.24 -1.06 11.45
N GLY A 176 15.32 -1.70 12.62
CA GLY A 176 16.54 -2.37 13.09
C GLY A 176 16.95 -3.61 12.28
N GLU A 177 16.08 -4.12 11.41
CA GLU A 177 16.35 -5.28 10.56
C GLU A 177 16.87 -4.91 9.18
N VAL A 178 16.61 -3.68 8.70
CA VAL A 178 16.86 -3.26 7.31
C VAL A 178 18.30 -3.55 6.89
N ALA A 179 19.28 -3.03 7.62
CA ALA A 179 20.70 -3.21 7.27
C ALA A 179 21.13 -4.70 7.24
N ARG A 180 20.66 -5.48 8.22
CA ARG A 180 20.92 -6.94 8.26
C ARG A 180 20.31 -7.66 7.06
N ARG A 181 19.10 -7.26 6.66
CA ARG A 181 18.37 -7.84 5.53
C ARG A 181 19.07 -7.51 4.20
N GLN A 182 19.52 -6.25 4.03
CA GLN A 182 20.32 -5.85 2.87
C GLN A 182 21.64 -6.63 2.79
N ALA A 183 22.36 -6.78 3.91
CA ALA A 183 23.59 -7.57 3.97
C ALA A 183 23.35 -9.06 3.62
N ALA A 184 22.15 -9.58 3.91
CA ALA A 184 21.73 -10.92 3.50
C ALA A 184 21.28 -11.01 2.04
N GLY A 185 21.36 -9.91 1.28
CA GLY A 185 21.05 -9.83 -0.16
C GLY A 185 19.61 -9.46 -0.48
N ASP A 186 18.81 -8.99 0.48
CA ASP A 186 17.49 -8.45 0.20
C ASP A 186 17.59 -7.11 -0.53
N LEU A 187 16.64 -6.86 -1.41
CA LEU A 187 16.55 -5.64 -2.20
C LEU A 187 15.67 -4.62 -1.49
N LEU A 188 16.26 -3.54 -0.99
CA LEU A 188 15.51 -2.38 -0.50
C LEU A 188 15.19 -1.45 -1.66
N VAL A 189 13.90 -1.11 -1.84
CA VAL A 189 13.43 -0.23 -2.90
C VAL A 189 12.74 0.99 -2.29
N ASP A 190 13.30 2.17 -2.54
CA ASP A 190 12.72 3.46 -2.19
C ASP A 190 11.84 3.98 -3.34
N VAL A 191 10.54 4.13 -3.07
CA VAL A 191 9.58 4.54 -4.10
C VAL A 191 9.31 6.05 -4.12
N ARG A 192 10.06 6.86 -3.37
CA ARG A 192 9.96 8.32 -3.45
C ARG A 192 10.39 8.83 -4.83
N ALA A 193 9.95 10.05 -5.16
CA ALA A 193 10.43 10.74 -6.35
C ALA A 193 11.97 10.83 -6.35
N ALA A 194 12.58 10.66 -7.52
CA ALA A 194 14.04 10.60 -7.67
C ALA A 194 14.78 11.82 -7.08
N PRO A 195 14.31 13.07 -7.20
CA PRO A 195 14.98 14.21 -6.55
C PRO A 195 15.01 14.13 -5.02
N ARG A 196 13.95 13.55 -4.39
CA ARG A 196 13.93 13.31 -2.94
C ARG A 196 14.93 12.22 -2.53
N TYR A 197 14.96 11.13 -3.30
CA TYR A 197 15.92 10.04 -3.08
C TYR A 197 17.35 10.54 -3.19
N ARG A 198 17.68 11.31 -4.22
CA ARG A 198 19.03 11.85 -4.44
C ARG A 198 19.44 12.95 -3.45
N GLY A 199 18.50 13.42 -2.63
CA GLY A 199 18.77 14.50 -1.67
C GLY A 199 18.81 15.91 -2.28
N GLU A 200 18.33 16.07 -3.51
CA GLU A 200 18.27 17.35 -4.23
C GLU A 200 17.11 18.23 -3.79
N GLN A 201 15.99 17.58 -3.39
CA GLN A 201 14.77 18.22 -2.93
C GLN A 201 14.20 17.47 -1.74
N GLU A 202 14.03 18.12 -0.61
CA GLU A 202 13.32 17.56 0.54
C GLU A 202 12.52 18.66 1.25
N SER A 203 11.20 18.56 1.16
CA SER A 203 10.27 19.53 1.74
C SER A 203 9.40 18.94 2.86
N ILE A 204 9.56 17.64 3.14
CA ILE A 204 8.69 16.91 4.06
C ILE A 204 9.47 16.40 5.26
N ASP A 205 10.67 15.87 5.03
CA ASP A 205 11.50 15.25 6.05
C ASP A 205 12.66 16.18 6.49
N ALA A 206 13.10 16.06 7.72
CA ALA A 206 14.17 16.91 8.27
C ALA A 206 15.56 16.66 7.66
N LYS A 207 15.74 15.53 6.96
CA LYS A 207 17.01 15.15 6.33
C LYS A 207 16.76 14.67 4.89
N ALA A 208 17.56 15.18 3.96
CA ALA A 208 17.54 14.76 2.56
C ALA A 208 18.40 13.50 2.34
N GLY A 209 18.15 12.78 1.23
CA GLY A 209 18.90 11.59 0.85
C GLY A 209 18.10 10.29 0.99
N HIS A 210 18.83 9.17 1.09
CA HIS A 210 18.24 7.83 1.12
C HIS A 210 19.01 6.87 2.04
N VAL A 211 18.44 5.70 2.29
CA VAL A 211 19.10 4.61 3.02
C VAL A 211 20.18 4.01 2.11
N PRO A 212 21.45 3.93 2.54
CA PRO A 212 22.51 3.34 1.73
C PRO A 212 22.17 1.94 1.22
N GLY A 213 22.45 1.67 -0.05
CA GLY A 213 22.13 0.41 -0.70
C GLY A 213 20.67 0.26 -1.15
N ALA A 214 19.81 1.25 -0.91
CA ALA A 214 18.46 1.26 -1.44
C ALA A 214 18.46 1.63 -2.93
N ARG A 215 17.69 0.92 -3.76
CA ARG A 215 17.46 1.31 -5.15
C ARG A 215 16.24 2.22 -5.26
N ASN A 216 16.31 3.26 -6.07
CA ASN A 216 15.17 4.12 -6.33
C ASN A 216 14.34 3.59 -7.51
N ARG A 217 13.04 3.45 -7.27
CA ARG A 217 12.03 3.24 -8.31
C ARG A 217 10.75 3.96 -7.89
N PRO A 218 10.53 5.20 -8.35
CA PRO A 218 9.36 6.00 -7.97
C PRO A 218 8.06 5.25 -8.18
N PHE A 219 7.11 5.39 -7.24
CA PHE A 219 5.80 4.72 -7.35
C PHE A 219 5.03 5.15 -8.61
N SER A 220 5.28 6.37 -9.11
CA SER A 220 4.71 6.87 -10.37
C SER A 220 5.10 6.03 -11.59
N ALA A 221 6.19 5.25 -11.54
CA ALA A 221 6.54 4.31 -12.60
C ALA A 221 5.57 3.12 -12.73
N ASN A 222 4.67 2.94 -11.77
CA ASN A 222 3.65 1.89 -11.83
C ASN A 222 2.40 2.30 -12.62
N VAL A 223 2.21 3.59 -12.88
CA VAL A 223 1.00 4.13 -13.48
C VAL A 223 1.30 4.91 -14.77
N THR A 224 0.28 5.04 -15.59
CA THR A 224 0.27 5.93 -16.75
C THR A 224 0.06 7.39 -16.32
N PRO A 225 0.27 8.37 -17.20
CA PRO A 225 -0.06 9.77 -16.92
C PRO A 225 -1.52 10.01 -16.52
N ALA A 226 -2.45 9.13 -16.92
CA ALA A 226 -3.86 9.16 -16.52
C ALA A 226 -4.11 8.52 -15.13
N GLY A 227 -3.09 8.20 -14.36
CA GLY A 227 -3.22 7.61 -13.03
C GLY A 227 -3.65 6.14 -12.99
N ARG A 228 -3.81 5.48 -14.13
CA ARG A 228 -4.17 4.05 -14.22
C ARG A 228 -2.93 3.19 -14.14
N PHE A 229 -3.04 2.01 -13.54
CA PHE A 229 -1.93 1.06 -13.54
C PHE A 229 -1.53 0.69 -14.96
N ARG A 230 -0.23 0.56 -15.17
CA ARG A 230 0.34 0.07 -16.43
C ARG A 230 -0.03 -1.40 -16.65
N PRO A 231 -0.02 -1.88 -17.90
CA PRO A 231 -0.35 -3.26 -18.22
C PRO A 231 0.44 -4.26 -17.36
N PRO A 232 -0.20 -5.32 -16.83
CA PRO A 232 0.46 -6.29 -15.94
C PRO A 232 1.74 -6.91 -16.54
N GLY A 233 1.78 -7.11 -17.88
CA GLY A 233 2.96 -7.65 -18.56
C GLY A 233 4.16 -6.71 -18.53
N GLU A 234 3.93 -5.40 -18.70
CA GLU A 234 4.99 -4.38 -18.61
C GLU A 234 5.54 -4.28 -17.18
N LEU A 235 4.63 -4.17 -16.20
CA LEU A 235 5.02 -4.17 -14.80
C LEU A 235 5.81 -5.42 -14.42
N ARG A 236 5.39 -6.59 -14.93
CA ARG A 236 6.07 -7.85 -14.67
C ARG A 236 7.49 -7.84 -15.22
N ALA A 237 7.68 -7.38 -16.45
CA ALA A 237 9.02 -7.32 -17.07
C ALA A 237 9.97 -6.43 -16.26
N GLU A 238 9.56 -5.19 -15.97
CA GLU A 238 10.39 -4.24 -15.20
C GLU A 238 10.66 -4.69 -13.76
N LEU A 239 9.66 -5.22 -13.08
CA LEU A 239 9.82 -5.67 -11.69
C LEU A 239 10.67 -6.95 -11.61
N THR A 240 10.63 -7.80 -12.63
CA THR A 240 11.52 -8.97 -12.72
C THR A 240 12.97 -8.53 -12.93
N GLU A 241 13.20 -7.54 -13.78
CA GLU A 241 14.53 -6.92 -13.96
C GLU A 241 15.02 -6.27 -12.67
N LEU A 242 14.17 -5.49 -12.00
CA LEU A 242 14.48 -4.86 -10.70
C LEU A 242 14.89 -5.90 -9.65
N LEU A 243 14.21 -7.03 -9.59
CA LEU A 243 14.50 -8.14 -8.67
C LEU A 243 15.89 -8.76 -8.94
N GLY A 244 16.39 -8.71 -10.18
CA GLY A 244 17.74 -9.19 -10.52
C GLY A 244 17.96 -10.63 -10.13
N GLY A 245 17.00 -11.51 -10.40
CA GLY A 245 17.03 -12.94 -10.06
C GLY A 245 16.62 -13.30 -8.63
N ARG A 246 16.31 -12.31 -7.79
CA ARG A 246 15.77 -12.56 -6.44
C ARG A 246 14.32 -13.02 -6.52
N SER A 247 13.90 -13.84 -5.55
CA SER A 247 12.48 -14.12 -5.35
C SER A 247 11.74 -12.87 -4.85
N PRO A 248 10.44 -12.68 -5.17
CA PRO A 248 9.68 -11.49 -4.79
C PRO A 248 9.67 -11.18 -3.28
N ASP A 249 9.72 -12.19 -2.42
CA ASP A 249 9.77 -12.05 -0.95
C ASP A 249 11.10 -11.48 -0.41
N ARG A 250 12.10 -11.36 -1.29
CA ARG A 250 13.38 -10.69 -1.01
C ARG A 250 13.35 -9.18 -1.32
N LEU A 251 12.23 -8.65 -1.79
CA LEU A 251 12.05 -7.21 -1.98
C LEU A 251 11.42 -6.59 -0.73
N ILE A 252 12.03 -5.50 -0.26
CA ILE A 252 11.55 -4.66 0.83
C ILE A 252 11.20 -3.30 0.24
N ALA A 253 9.92 -2.92 0.29
CA ALA A 253 9.44 -1.62 -0.19
C ALA A 253 9.47 -0.58 0.94
N MET A 254 10.03 0.60 0.66
CA MET A 254 9.99 1.78 1.52
C MET A 254 9.64 3.04 0.74
N CYS A 255 9.25 4.09 1.46
CA CYS A 255 9.06 5.43 0.90
C CYS A 255 9.42 6.51 1.93
N GLY A 256 8.67 7.59 2.04
CA GLY A 256 8.83 8.57 3.14
C GLY A 256 8.30 8.06 4.48
N SER A 257 7.16 7.35 4.49
CA SER A 257 6.45 6.94 5.71
C SER A 257 5.64 5.64 5.57
N GLY A 258 6.01 4.76 4.63
CA GLY A 258 5.40 3.45 4.44
C GLY A 258 4.02 3.46 3.77
N VAL A 259 3.53 4.60 3.29
CA VAL A 259 2.23 4.71 2.63
C VAL A 259 2.35 4.32 1.15
N THR A 260 3.09 5.10 0.35
CA THR A 260 3.28 4.82 -1.08
C THR A 260 4.16 3.58 -1.34
N ALA A 261 4.88 3.08 -0.35
CA ALA A 261 5.54 1.77 -0.43
C ALA A 261 4.52 0.63 -0.69
N CYS A 262 3.31 0.73 -0.13
CA CYS A 262 2.23 -0.22 -0.40
C CYS A 262 1.81 -0.23 -1.88
N HIS A 263 1.99 0.88 -2.60
CA HIS A 263 1.69 0.97 -4.02
C HIS A 263 2.65 0.11 -4.87
N LEU A 264 3.94 0.02 -4.51
CA LEU A 264 4.85 -0.92 -5.16
C LEU A 264 4.43 -2.38 -4.90
N LEU A 265 4.02 -2.70 -3.67
CA LEU A 265 3.55 -4.05 -3.32
C LEU A 265 2.26 -4.40 -4.07
N LEU A 266 1.36 -3.43 -4.28
CA LEU A 266 0.18 -3.59 -5.13
C LEU A 266 0.59 -3.82 -6.60
N ALA A 267 1.55 -3.05 -7.12
CA ALA A 267 2.06 -3.25 -8.49
C ALA A 267 2.70 -4.64 -8.67
N MET A 268 3.39 -5.15 -7.65
CA MET A 268 3.92 -6.53 -7.66
C MET A 268 2.78 -7.56 -7.72
N ASP A 269 1.69 -7.37 -6.99
CA ASP A 269 0.52 -8.26 -7.07
C ASP A 269 -0.16 -8.18 -8.45
N VAL A 270 -0.29 -6.98 -9.03
CA VAL A 270 -0.78 -6.77 -10.42
C VAL A 270 0.11 -7.51 -11.41
N ALA A 271 1.43 -7.44 -11.23
CA ALA A 271 2.43 -8.13 -12.05
C ALA A 271 2.49 -9.65 -11.80
N ARG A 272 1.69 -10.21 -10.87
CA ARG A 272 1.76 -11.62 -10.44
C ARG A 272 3.13 -12.01 -9.87
N LEU A 273 3.72 -11.11 -9.08
CA LEU A 273 4.97 -11.26 -8.34
C LEU A 273 4.74 -10.98 -6.83
N PRO A 274 3.81 -11.68 -6.16
CA PRO A 274 3.47 -11.41 -4.77
C PRO A 274 4.60 -11.81 -3.82
N GLY A 275 4.57 -11.26 -2.60
CA GLY A 275 5.48 -11.67 -1.52
C GLY A 275 6.37 -10.55 -1.00
N GLY A 276 6.49 -9.43 -1.71
CA GLY A 276 7.26 -8.27 -1.24
C GLY A 276 6.86 -7.83 0.17
N GLN A 277 7.81 -7.29 0.91
CA GLN A 277 7.67 -6.91 2.31
C GLN A 277 7.64 -5.39 2.47
N LEU A 278 6.98 -4.91 3.50
CA LEU A 278 6.86 -3.47 3.81
C LEU A 278 7.83 -3.07 4.91
N TYR A 279 8.72 -2.12 4.65
CA TYR A 279 9.37 -1.34 5.70
C TYR A 279 8.48 -0.13 6.02
N ALA A 280 7.60 -0.30 7.03
CA ALA A 280 6.59 0.70 7.38
C ALA A 280 7.17 2.00 7.91
N GLY A 281 8.24 1.96 8.71
CA GLY A 281 8.92 3.14 9.26
C GLY A 281 9.50 4.03 8.18
N SER A 282 10.04 3.43 7.11
CA SER A 282 10.56 4.15 5.95
C SER A 282 11.58 5.25 6.29
N TRP A 283 11.75 6.21 5.38
CA TRP A 283 12.73 7.28 5.55
C TRP A 283 12.51 8.11 6.81
N SER A 284 11.26 8.47 7.13
CA SER A 284 10.95 9.30 8.30
C SER A 284 11.30 8.66 9.63
N GLU A 285 11.34 7.32 9.71
CA GLU A 285 11.83 6.60 10.91
C GLU A 285 13.33 6.35 10.85
N TRP A 286 13.87 6.07 9.66
CA TRP A 286 15.30 5.86 9.50
C TRP A 286 16.13 7.01 10.04
N ILE A 287 15.73 8.25 9.70
CA ILE A 287 16.44 9.47 10.10
C ILE A 287 16.24 9.91 11.55
N ARG A 288 15.38 9.23 12.32
CA ARG A 288 15.19 9.53 13.76
C ARG A 288 16.44 9.20 14.58
N ASP A 289 17.17 8.21 14.18
CA ASP A 289 18.43 7.86 14.82
C ASP A 289 19.58 8.49 14.02
N PRO A 290 20.29 9.48 14.59
CA PRO A 290 21.39 10.16 13.90
C PRO A 290 22.60 9.25 13.63
N ALA A 291 22.69 8.10 14.32
CA ALA A 291 23.77 7.13 14.09
C ALA A 291 23.54 6.30 12.81
N ARG A 292 22.33 6.28 12.25
CA ARG A 292 22.07 5.56 10.99
C ARG A 292 22.65 6.31 9.80
N PRO A 293 23.41 5.61 8.95
CA PRO A 293 24.02 6.22 7.78
C PRO A 293 22.97 6.66 6.77
N THR A 294 23.26 7.73 6.03
CA THR A 294 22.44 8.22 4.91
C THR A 294 23.33 8.51 3.74
N ALA A 295 22.81 8.32 2.53
CA ALA A 295 23.48 8.61 1.27
C ALA A 295 22.71 9.67 0.47
N THR A 296 23.38 10.29 -0.48
CA THR A 296 22.84 11.22 -1.48
C THR A 296 23.39 10.86 -2.86
N GLY A 297 22.78 11.40 -3.91
CA GLY A 297 23.16 11.05 -5.27
C GLY A 297 22.29 9.94 -5.87
N ALA A 298 22.62 9.53 -7.09
CA ALA A 298 21.83 8.55 -7.84
C ALA A 298 22.17 7.08 -7.49
N GLU A 299 23.38 6.86 -6.99
CA GLU A 299 23.85 5.52 -6.65
C GLU A 299 23.22 5.02 -5.34
N PRO A 300 22.96 3.70 -5.26
CA PRO A 300 22.42 3.07 -4.06
C PRO A 300 23.31 3.18 -2.82
#